data_5f048709942351cb8938ac650cd8a776
#
_entry.id   5f048709942351cb8938ac650cd8a776
#
_cell.length_a   1.000
_cell.length_b   1.000
_cell.length_c   1.000
_cell.angle_alpha   90.00
_cell.angle_beta   90.00
_cell.angle_gamma   90.00
#
_symmetry.space_group_name_H-M   'P 1'
#
loop_
_entity.id
_entity.type
_entity.pdbx_description
1 polymer ?
#
loop_
_entity_poly.entity_id
_entity_poly.type
_entity_poly.pdbx_seq_one_letter_code
_entity_poly.pdbx_strand_id
1 'polypeptide(L)'
;MYSPSYRYSDRLINKNTKKNSTKNSTKNRHNKNNTHLEKHIETIIQQTMKKIVPGIPGFNPSSNDDDDDEPSTPFKFPKLFGKDTTVDVYTTHNHIYFKTDVTKESIDKLATEIDTLNYKMKNMNSESNLGTFTPKPIYLHITTNGGDLLAGFFGYDKIKNSKIPINTIVEGCVASAGSLLSMAGQNRYMTASSHLLIHQLRTGMFGTYEELVDEKNNCHQFMSKLVSMYHTNCNGKMTKTKIKEYLKHDIFWNTKTAITNGLVDAEWSGAIEV
;
A
#
# COMPACT_ATOMS: atom_id res chain seq x y z
N MET A 1 -32.37 -4.95 42.66
CA MET A 1 -31.74 -5.63 43.83
C MET A 1 -30.24 -5.66 43.61
N TYR A 2 -29.55 -4.99 44.56
CA TYR A 2 -28.13 -5.06 44.95
C TYR A 2 -27.00 -4.81 43.90
N SER A 3 -26.50 -3.61 44.03
CA SER A 3 -25.09 -3.21 43.78
C SER A 3 -24.25 -3.57 45.03
N PRO A 4 -22.94 -3.79 44.93
CA PRO A 4 -22.03 -3.23 45.91
C PRO A 4 -20.92 -2.37 45.33
N SER A 5 -20.81 -1.19 45.93
CA SER A 5 -19.74 -0.23 45.91
C SER A 5 -18.46 -0.77 46.58
N TYR A 6 -17.29 -0.49 45.98
CA TYR A 6 -16.01 -0.56 46.71
C TYR A 6 -15.40 0.83 46.86
N ARG A 7 -15.28 1.21 48.16
CA ARG A 7 -14.53 2.39 48.65
C ARG A 7 -13.06 2.01 48.76
N TYR A 8 -12.19 2.88 48.35
CA TYR A 8 -10.78 2.83 48.69
C TYR A 8 -10.48 3.87 49.77
N SER A 9 -9.98 3.41 50.91
CA SER A 9 -9.62 4.21 52.08
C SER A 9 -8.15 4.60 52.04
N ASP A 10 -7.90 5.89 52.29
CA ASP A 10 -6.60 6.49 52.60
C ASP A 10 -5.92 5.87 53.81
N ARG A 11 -4.62 5.66 53.75
CA ARG A 11 -3.71 5.69 54.91
C ARG A 11 -2.40 6.36 54.54
N LEU A 12 -2.28 7.58 55.06
CA LEU A 12 -1.05 8.29 55.31
C LEU A 12 -0.18 7.54 56.31
N ILE A 13 1.11 7.41 56.09
CA ILE A 13 2.13 7.46 57.14
C ILE A 13 3.39 8.12 56.60
N ASN A 14 3.70 9.23 57.24
CA ASN A 14 4.88 10.06 57.20
C ASN A 14 6.06 9.38 57.94
N LYS A 15 7.29 9.44 57.39
CA LYS A 15 8.54 9.54 58.20
C LYS A 15 9.79 9.82 57.35
N ASN A 16 10.32 11.00 57.64
CA ASN A 16 11.74 11.40 57.88
C ASN A 16 12.75 11.55 56.74
N THR A 17 12.90 12.78 56.37
CA THR A 17 14.11 13.71 56.45
C THR A 17 15.49 13.08 56.71
N LYS A 18 16.39 13.44 55.84
CA LYS A 18 17.84 13.61 55.86
C LYS A 18 18.59 12.71 54.88
N LYS A 19 18.98 13.32 53.77
CA LYS A 19 20.33 13.37 53.22
C LYS A 19 20.30 14.07 51.87
N ASN A 20 20.40 15.38 51.91
CA ASN A 20 20.86 16.23 50.82
C ASN A 20 22.37 16.36 50.96
N SER A 21 23.10 16.08 49.87
CA SER A 21 24.30 16.81 49.44
C SER A 21 25.26 16.04 48.52
N THR A 22 24.79 15.16 47.64
CA THR A 22 25.72 14.55 46.64
C THR A 22 25.10 14.25 45.26
N LYS A 23 24.08 14.99 44.85
CA LYS A 23 23.42 14.73 43.53
C LYS A 23 23.55 15.85 42.50
N ASN A 24 24.32 16.90 42.73
CA ASN A 24 24.41 18.00 41.79
C ASN A 24 25.66 17.98 40.83
N SER A 25 26.59 17.06 41.00
CA SER A 25 27.77 17.00 40.12
C SER A 25 27.63 16.02 38.93
N THR A 26 26.69 15.07 38.98
CA THR A 26 26.48 14.09 37.95
C THR A 26 25.53 14.55 36.83
N LYS A 27 24.58 15.44 37.12
CA LYS A 27 23.67 15.98 36.11
C LYS A 27 24.33 16.95 35.10
N ASN A 28 25.37 17.68 35.54
CA ASN A 28 26.06 18.61 34.64
C ASN A 28 27.09 17.94 33.71
N ARG A 29 27.54 16.73 34.02
CA ARG A 29 28.42 15.97 33.12
C ARG A 29 27.68 15.27 31.99
N HIS A 30 26.45 14.77 32.24
CA HIS A 30 25.64 14.13 31.21
C HIS A 30 25.15 15.14 30.15
N ASN A 31 24.81 16.37 30.56
CA ASN A 31 24.33 17.39 29.61
C ASN A 31 25.43 17.95 28.70
N LYS A 32 26.70 18.01 29.17
CA LYS A 32 27.83 18.43 28.34
C LYS A 32 28.24 17.37 27.30
N ASN A 33 28.06 16.10 27.61
CA ASN A 33 28.41 15.03 26.68
C ASN A 33 27.38 14.87 25.57
N ASN A 34 26.09 15.13 25.84
CA ASN A 34 25.05 15.11 24.80
C ASN A 34 25.23 16.25 23.79
N THR A 35 25.52 17.48 24.25
CA THR A 35 25.76 18.62 23.34
C THR A 35 27.00 18.44 22.46
N HIS A 36 28.00 17.71 22.93
CA HIS A 36 29.19 17.42 22.13
C HIS A 36 28.94 16.33 21.09
N LEU A 37 28.11 15.35 21.43
CA LEU A 37 27.69 14.28 20.51
C LEU A 37 26.75 14.83 19.41
N GLU A 38 25.80 15.68 19.79
CA GLU A 38 24.91 16.36 18.84
C GLU A 38 25.68 17.19 17.82
N LYS A 39 26.63 18.03 18.28
CA LYS A 39 27.48 18.80 17.37
C LYS A 39 28.37 17.91 16.48
N HIS A 40 28.82 16.77 16.98
CA HIS A 40 29.61 15.84 16.19
C HIS A 40 28.75 15.14 15.12
N ILE A 41 27.52 14.78 15.43
CA ILE A 41 26.55 14.23 14.49
C ILE A 41 26.19 15.26 13.42
N GLU A 42 25.91 16.51 13.79
CA GLU A 42 25.68 17.60 12.83
C GLU A 42 26.86 17.80 11.88
N THR A 43 28.08 17.74 12.41
CA THR A 43 29.31 17.90 11.60
C THR A 43 29.46 16.73 10.61
N ILE A 44 29.16 15.50 11.03
CA ILE A 44 29.21 14.32 10.15
C ILE A 44 28.11 14.42 9.08
N ILE A 45 26.92 14.86 9.43
CA ILE A 45 25.81 15.06 8.48
C ILE A 45 26.21 16.12 7.44
N GLN A 46 26.75 17.27 7.88
CA GLN A 46 27.22 18.33 6.99
C GLN A 46 28.36 17.89 6.07
N GLN A 47 29.31 17.11 6.60
CA GLN A 47 30.42 16.58 5.79
C GLN A 47 29.97 15.49 4.81
N THR A 48 28.97 14.69 5.20
CA THR A 48 28.40 13.63 4.35
C THR A 48 27.57 14.26 3.24
N MET A 49 26.76 15.29 3.56
CA MET A 49 25.97 16.05 2.57
C MET A 49 26.88 16.74 1.54
N LYS A 50 28.01 17.33 1.96
CA LYS A 50 28.98 17.91 1.03
C LYS A 50 29.70 16.90 0.13
N LYS A 51 29.76 15.63 0.53
CA LYS A 51 30.36 14.55 -0.27
C LYS A 51 29.40 13.90 -1.23
N ILE A 52 28.09 13.94 -0.92
CA ILE A 52 27.05 13.31 -1.74
C ILE A 52 26.57 14.24 -2.87
N VAL A 53 26.85 15.55 -2.79
CA VAL A 53 26.43 16.55 -3.78
C VAL A 53 27.62 17.34 -4.32
N PRO A 54 28.48 16.76 -5.17
CA PRO A 54 29.36 17.56 -6.00
C PRO A 54 28.64 17.80 -7.34
N GLY A 55 28.08 19.01 -7.49
CA GLY A 55 27.77 19.53 -8.83
C GLY A 55 26.32 19.55 -9.25
N ILE A 56 25.43 20.13 -8.46
CA ILE A 56 24.17 20.70 -8.98
C ILE A 56 24.36 22.22 -9.05
N PRO A 57 24.52 22.84 -10.24
CA PRO A 57 24.50 24.28 -10.38
C PRO A 57 23.04 24.75 -10.20
N GLY A 58 22.77 25.60 -9.20
CA GLY A 58 21.51 26.32 -9.10
C GLY A 58 20.69 26.16 -7.82
N PHE A 59 21.23 25.59 -6.75
CA PHE A 59 20.52 25.62 -5.47
C PHE A 59 20.68 26.98 -4.80
N ASN A 60 19.66 27.85 -4.93
CA ASN A 60 19.57 29.14 -4.24
C ASN A 60 18.39 29.06 -3.26
N PRO A 61 18.57 29.18 -1.93
CA PRO A 61 17.52 28.96 -0.95
C PRO A 61 16.53 30.13 -0.78
N SER A 62 16.43 31.04 -1.75
CA SER A 62 15.59 32.24 -1.65
C SER A 62 14.74 32.56 -2.89
N SER A 63 14.24 31.57 -3.60
CA SER A 63 13.17 31.78 -4.59
C SER A 63 11.93 30.98 -4.20
N ASN A 64 10.88 31.72 -3.84
CA ASN A 64 9.51 31.22 -3.74
C ASN A 64 8.98 31.03 -5.19
N ASP A 65 9.24 29.91 -5.76
CA ASP A 65 8.56 29.48 -6.98
C ASP A 65 7.92 28.12 -6.68
N ASP A 66 6.59 28.13 -6.69
CA ASP A 66 5.72 26.97 -6.51
C ASP A 66 5.84 26.05 -7.75
N ASP A 67 6.95 25.35 -7.87
CA ASP A 67 7.09 24.22 -8.79
C ASP A 67 7.23 22.95 -7.96
N ASP A 68 6.23 22.08 -8.07
CA ASP A 68 6.16 20.74 -7.48
C ASP A 68 7.31 19.85 -7.98
N ASP A 69 8.53 20.09 -7.48
CA ASP A 69 9.68 19.18 -7.69
C ASP A 69 9.59 18.00 -6.71
N GLU A 70 8.89 16.94 -7.14
CA GLU A 70 9.03 15.61 -6.51
C GLU A 70 10.52 15.20 -6.50
N PRO A 71 11.04 14.67 -5.36
CA PRO A 71 12.42 14.21 -5.29
C PRO A 71 12.66 13.12 -6.35
N SER A 72 13.63 13.36 -7.22
CA SER A 72 13.98 12.48 -8.33
C SER A 72 14.39 11.09 -7.83
N THR A 73 13.47 10.13 -7.91
CA THR A 73 13.79 8.71 -7.71
C THR A 73 14.65 8.20 -8.87
N PRO A 74 15.66 7.33 -8.63
CA PRO A 74 16.57 6.85 -9.67
C PRO A 74 15.89 6.06 -10.80
N PHE A 75 14.66 5.64 -10.62
CA PHE A 75 13.87 4.92 -11.61
C PHE A 75 12.46 5.54 -11.69
N LYS A 76 12.26 6.39 -12.68
CA LYS A 76 10.90 6.82 -13.05
C LYS A 76 10.28 5.69 -13.87
N PHE A 77 9.26 5.01 -13.32
CA PHE A 77 8.40 4.19 -14.16
C PHE A 77 7.94 5.04 -15.36
N PRO A 78 7.98 4.52 -16.58
CA PRO A 78 7.31 5.19 -17.69
C PRO A 78 5.86 5.43 -17.22
N LYS A 79 5.41 6.69 -17.19
CA LYS A 79 4.01 6.98 -16.94
C LYS A 79 3.22 6.34 -18.08
N LEU A 80 2.56 5.22 -17.80
CA LEU A 80 1.73 4.52 -18.77
C LEU A 80 0.55 5.41 -19.22
N PHE A 81 0.18 6.35 -18.33
CA PHE A 81 -0.87 7.32 -18.56
C PHE A 81 -0.27 8.74 -18.46
N GLY A 82 -0.56 9.60 -19.44
CA GLY A 82 -0.20 11.02 -19.41
C GLY A 82 -0.84 11.74 -18.21
N LYS A 83 -0.51 13.03 -18.04
CA LYS A 83 -1.07 13.90 -16.97
C LYS A 83 -2.59 14.15 -17.06
N ASP A 84 -3.31 13.51 -17.99
CA ASP A 84 -4.77 13.61 -18.05
C ASP A 84 -5.39 12.84 -16.92
N THR A 85 -5.87 13.58 -15.94
CA THR A 85 -6.49 13.14 -14.69
C THR A 85 -7.90 12.56 -14.85
N THR A 86 -8.28 12.07 -16.02
CA THR A 86 -9.55 11.38 -16.20
C THR A 86 -9.44 10.00 -15.60
N VAL A 87 -10.21 9.76 -14.54
CA VAL A 87 -10.33 8.43 -13.92
C VAL A 87 -11.01 7.50 -14.92
N ASP A 88 -10.22 6.64 -15.58
CA ASP A 88 -10.71 5.71 -16.58
C ASP A 88 -11.11 4.37 -15.93
N VAL A 89 -12.28 4.40 -15.26
CA VAL A 89 -12.96 3.22 -14.74
C VAL A 89 -14.37 3.21 -15.30
N TYR A 90 -14.73 2.17 -16.05
CA TYR A 90 -16.04 2.06 -16.68
C TYR A 90 -16.48 0.60 -16.80
N THR A 91 -17.79 0.40 -17.00
CA THR A 91 -18.42 -0.91 -17.11
C THR A 91 -19.08 -1.10 -18.46
N THR A 92 -18.87 -2.26 -19.07
CA THR A 92 -19.58 -2.73 -20.24
C THR A 92 -20.12 -4.14 -19.97
N HIS A 93 -21.42 -4.31 -19.91
CA HIS A 93 -22.08 -5.56 -19.51
C HIS A 93 -21.63 -6.04 -18.10
N ASN A 94 -20.98 -7.19 -18.00
CA ASN A 94 -20.39 -7.71 -16.78
C ASN A 94 -18.85 -7.53 -16.71
N HIS A 95 -18.30 -6.66 -17.56
CA HIS A 95 -16.88 -6.32 -17.61
C HIS A 95 -16.65 -4.92 -17.04
N ILE A 96 -15.78 -4.80 -16.05
CA ILE A 96 -15.27 -3.53 -15.51
C ILE A 96 -13.85 -3.34 -16.06
N TYR A 97 -13.56 -2.16 -16.53
CA TYR A 97 -12.23 -1.76 -17.00
C TYR A 97 -11.65 -0.74 -16.03
N PHE A 98 -10.52 -1.07 -15.43
CA PHE A 98 -9.75 -0.20 -14.56
C PHE A 98 -8.43 0.14 -15.25
N LYS A 99 -8.38 1.32 -15.89
CA LYS A 99 -7.24 1.78 -16.71
C LYS A 99 -6.69 3.11 -16.22
N THR A 100 -6.30 3.16 -14.97
CA THR A 100 -5.83 4.38 -14.28
C THR A 100 -4.95 4.01 -13.09
N ASP A 101 -4.33 5.01 -12.45
CA ASP A 101 -3.58 4.81 -11.23
C ASP A 101 -4.50 4.50 -10.03
N VAL A 102 -3.96 3.79 -9.03
CA VAL A 102 -4.67 3.44 -7.81
C VAL A 102 -4.71 4.67 -6.90
N THR A 103 -5.81 5.37 -6.90
CA THR A 103 -6.09 6.53 -6.04
C THR A 103 -7.38 6.28 -5.27
N LYS A 104 -7.66 7.11 -4.28
CA LYS A 104 -8.94 7.05 -3.57
C LYS A 104 -10.11 7.18 -4.54
N GLU A 105 -10.05 8.15 -5.43
CA GLU A 105 -11.11 8.45 -6.42
C GLU A 105 -11.34 7.29 -7.38
N SER A 106 -10.26 6.69 -7.90
CA SER A 106 -10.38 5.57 -8.84
C SER A 106 -10.95 4.31 -8.16
N ILE A 107 -10.57 4.06 -6.92
CA ILE A 107 -11.08 2.92 -6.16
C ILE A 107 -12.53 3.16 -5.69
N ASP A 108 -12.92 4.37 -5.30
CA ASP A 108 -14.31 4.71 -5.01
C ASP A 108 -15.20 4.50 -6.26
N LYS A 109 -14.70 4.85 -7.45
CA LYS A 109 -15.41 4.57 -8.71
C LYS A 109 -15.49 3.07 -8.99
N LEU A 110 -14.40 2.33 -8.85
CA LEU A 110 -14.40 0.86 -8.97
C LEU A 110 -15.41 0.21 -8.01
N ALA A 111 -15.44 0.66 -6.76
CA ALA A 111 -16.37 0.17 -5.76
C ALA A 111 -17.83 0.42 -6.17
N THR A 112 -18.12 1.59 -6.72
CA THR A 112 -19.45 1.96 -7.22
C THR A 112 -19.88 1.08 -8.40
N GLU A 113 -18.99 0.79 -9.35
CA GLU A 113 -19.27 -0.10 -10.47
C GLU A 113 -19.56 -1.54 -9.99
N ILE A 114 -18.76 -2.05 -9.05
CA ILE A 114 -18.98 -3.37 -8.44
C ILE A 114 -20.36 -3.43 -7.75
N ASP A 115 -20.71 -2.42 -6.95
CA ASP A 115 -22.01 -2.38 -6.25
C ASP A 115 -23.18 -2.27 -7.23
N THR A 116 -23.01 -1.49 -8.29
CA THR A 116 -24.02 -1.36 -9.35
C THR A 116 -24.29 -2.68 -10.04
N LEU A 117 -23.24 -3.44 -10.39
CA LEU A 117 -23.40 -4.78 -10.98
C LEU A 117 -24.02 -5.77 -10.01
N ASN A 118 -23.57 -5.78 -8.74
CA ASN A 118 -24.15 -6.62 -7.70
C ASN A 118 -25.66 -6.34 -7.52
N TYR A 119 -26.06 -5.07 -7.56
CA TYR A 119 -27.47 -4.67 -7.44
C TYR A 119 -28.29 -5.08 -8.66
N LYS A 120 -27.81 -4.78 -9.87
CA LYS A 120 -28.50 -5.14 -11.13
C LYS A 120 -28.76 -6.65 -11.22
N MET A 121 -27.73 -7.47 -10.97
CA MET A 121 -27.87 -8.92 -11.09
C MET A 121 -28.73 -9.53 -9.99
N LYS A 122 -28.77 -8.92 -8.78
CA LYS A 122 -29.70 -9.33 -7.73
C LYS A 122 -31.16 -9.10 -8.15
N ASN A 123 -31.47 -7.97 -8.78
CA ASN A 123 -32.83 -7.64 -9.20
C ASN A 123 -33.30 -8.51 -10.38
N MET A 124 -32.41 -8.84 -11.33
CA MET A 124 -32.72 -9.79 -12.40
C MET A 124 -33.13 -11.17 -11.84
N ASN A 125 -32.54 -11.60 -10.72
CA ASN A 125 -32.95 -12.84 -10.05
C ASN A 125 -34.33 -12.77 -9.42
N SER A 126 -34.77 -11.60 -8.95
CA SER A 126 -36.07 -11.43 -8.31
C SER A 126 -37.22 -11.27 -9.32
N GLU A 127 -36.94 -10.84 -10.54
CA GLU A 127 -37.93 -10.61 -11.60
C GLU A 127 -38.13 -11.83 -12.52
N SER A 128 -37.17 -12.78 -12.53
CA SER A 128 -37.28 -13.99 -13.33
C SER A 128 -38.16 -15.05 -12.62
N ASN A 129 -39.43 -15.14 -12.96
CA ASN A 129 -40.30 -16.23 -12.55
C ASN A 129 -39.94 -17.61 -13.16
N LEU A 130 -38.77 -17.73 -13.82
CA LEU A 130 -38.35 -18.89 -14.61
C LEU A 130 -37.11 -19.61 -14.02
N GLY A 131 -37.03 -19.82 -12.72
CA GLY A 131 -35.99 -20.65 -12.11
C GLY A 131 -34.80 -19.85 -11.53
N THR A 132 -33.89 -20.54 -10.88
CA THR A 132 -32.70 -19.95 -10.27
C THR A 132 -31.72 -19.49 -11.35
N PHE A 133 -31.64 -18.17 -11.58
CA PHE A 133 -30.62 -17.56 -12.43
C PHE A 133 -29.27 -17.54 -11.67
N THR A 134 -28.26 -18.21 -12.20
CA THR A 134 -26.90 -18.11 -11.67
C THR A 134 -26.21 -16.90 -12.31
N PRO A 135 -25.88 -15.87 -11.54
CA PRO A 135 -25.19 -14.69 -12.11
C PRO A 135 -23.88 -15.08 -12.78
N LYS A 136 -23.64 -14.59 -13.99
CA LYS A 136 -22.31 -14.68 -14.63
C LYS A 136 -21.30 -13.90 -13.78
N PRO A 137 -20.05 -14.37 -13.65
CA PRO A 137 -19.02 -13.65 -12.92
C PRO A 137 -18.76 -12.28 -13.55
N ILE A 138 -18.30 -11.34 -12.72
CA ILE A 138 -17.78 -10.05 -13.18
C ILE A 138 -16.34 -10.26 -13.63
N TYR A 139 -15.94 -9.67 -14.74
CA TYR A 139 -14.57 -9.65 -15.23
C TYR A 139 -13.98 -8.25 -15.02
N LEU A 140 -12.93 -8.15 -14.20
CA LEU A 140 -12.23 -6.90 -13.93
C LEU A 140 -10.92 -6.87 -14.71
N HIS A 141 -10.89 -6.07 -15.76
CA HIS A 141 -9.71 -5.80 -16.59
C HIS A 141 -8.87 -4.71 -15.95
N ILE A 142 -7.58 -4.98 -15.70
CA ILE A 142 -6.71 -4.08 -14.93
C ILE A 142 -5.49 -3.70 -15.74
N THR A 143 -5.26 -2.40 -15.88
CA THR A 143 -4.03 -1.80 -16.39
C THR A 143 -3.70 -0.59 -15.52
N THR A 144 -2.57 -0.64 -14.76
CA THR A 144 -2.24 0.41 -13.79
C THR A 144 -0.77 0.39 -13.41
N ASN A 145 -0.19 1.57 -13.15
CA ASN A 145 1.14 1.68 -12.56
C ASN A 145 1.13 1.44 -11.02
N GLY A 146 -0.04 1.33 -10.39
CA GLY A 146 -0.18 1.29 -8.95
C GLY A 146 -0.56 2.66 -8.39
N GLY A 147 -0.11 2.98 -7.18
CA GLY A 147 -0.40 4.23 -6.50
C GLY A 147 -0.58 4.06 -5.00
N ASP A 148 -1.62 4.64 -4.43
CA ASP A 148 -1.88 4.65 -2.99
C ASP A 148 -2.12 3.25 -2.43
N LEU A 149 -1.36 2.88 -1.39
CA LEU A 149 -1.41 1.56 -0.78
C LEU A 149 -2.72 1.31 -0.03
N LEU A 150 -3.24 2.31 0.69
CA LEU A 150 -4.46 2.16 1.49
C LEU A 150 -5.68 2.07 0.57
N ALA A 151 -5.70 2.84 -0.51
CA ALA A 151 -6.68 2.68 -1.58
C ALA A 151 -6.60 1.27 -2.20
N GLY A 152 -5.38 0.76 -2.42
CA GLY A 152 -5.17 -0.61 -2.89
C GLY A 152 -5.71 -1.68 -1.94
N PHE A 153 -5.55 -1.53 -0.62
CA PHE A 153 -6.17 -2.42 0.38
C PHE A 153 -7.68 -2.37 0.33
N PHE A 154 -8.26 -1.17 0.24
CA PHE A 154 -9.71 -1.01 0.12
C PHE A 154 -10.24 -1.67 -1.17
N GLY A 155 -9.58 -1.46 -2.29
CA GLY A 155 -9.92 -2.10 -3.56
C GLY A 155 -9.84 -3.63 -3.48
N TYR A 156 -8.78 -4.18 -2.86
CA TYR A 156 -8.66 -5.61 -2.60
C TYR A 156 -9.86 -6.16 -1.82
N ASP A 157 -10.19 -5.54 -0.69
CA ASP A 157 -11.30 -5.98 0.15
C ASP A 157 -12.65 -5.86 -0.58
N LYS A 158 -12.83 -4.81 -1.38
CA LYS A 158 -14.05 -4.61 -2.17
C LYS A 158 -14.25 -5.69 -3.24
N ILE A 159 -13.19 -6.06 -3.95
CA ILE A 159 -13.21 -7.14 -4.94
C ILE A 159 -13.47 -8.48 -4.24
N LYS A 160 -12.74 -8.76 -3.18
CA LYS A 160 -12.79 -10.04 -2.45
C LYS A 160 -14.14 -10.32 -1.82
N ASN A 161 -14.83 -9.26 -1.34
CA ASN A 161 -16.11 -9.35 -0.67
C ASN A 161 -17.30 -9.08 -1.61
N SER A 162 -17.10 -9.04 -2.93
CA SER A 162 -18.18 -8.90 -3.89
C SER A 162 -19.16 -10.08 -3.79
N LYS A 163 -20.45 -9.80 -3.85
CA LYS A 163 -21.50 -10.84 -3.82
C LYS A 163 -21.48 -11.71 -5.06
N ILE A 164 -21.18 -11.11 -6.20
CA ILE A 164 -20.95 -11.82 -7.45
C ILE A 164 -19.46 -12.04 -7.59
N PRO A 165 -19.01 -13.27 -7.88
CA PRO A 165 -17.59 -13.55 -8.08
C PRO A 165 -16.95 -12.63 -9.10
N ILE A 166 -15.79 -12.08 -8.76
CA ILE A 166 -15.00 -11.25 -9.68
C ILE A 166 -13.79 -12.04 -10.13
N ASN A 167 -13.63 -12.21 -11.44
CA ASN A 167 -12.42 -12.70 -12.08
C ASN A 167 -11.57 -11.50 -12.51
N THR A 168 -10.30 -11.49 -12.20
CA THR A 168 -9.38 -10.41 -12.56
C THR A 168 -8.53 -10.77 -13.77
N ILE A 169 -8.29 -9.81 -14.64
CA ILE A 169 -7.51 -9.97 -15.87
C ILE A 169 -6.45 -8.87 -15.91
N VAL A 170 -5.19 -9.26 -15.85
CA VAL A 170 -4.06 -8.33 -16.04
C VAL A 170 -3.88 -8.08 -17.52
N GLU A 171 -3.98 -6.82 -17.95
CA GLU A 171 -3.75 -6.39 -19.33
C GLU A 171 -2.63 -5.33 -19.37
N GLY A 172 -1.75 -5.43 -20.35
CA GLY A 172 -0.61 -4.52 -20.52
C GLY A 172 0.34 -4.57 -19.33
N CYS A 173 0.14 -3.69 -18.35
CA CYS A 173 0.95 -3.65 -17.14
C CYS A 173 0.09 -3.45 -15.89
N VAL A 174 0.36 -4.24 -14.85
CA VAL A 174 -0.19 -4.03 -13.51
C VAL A 174 0.96 -4.01 -12.52
N ALA A 175 1.15 -2.89 -11.83
CA ALA A 175 2.29 -2.71 -10.94
C ALA A 175 1.85 -2.29 -9.52
N SER A 176 2.73 -2.55 -8.54
CA SER A 176 2.64 -2.00 -7.18
C SER A 176 1.28 -2.27 -6.51
N ALA A 177 0.59 -1.22 -6.01
CA ALA A 177 -0.74 -1.33 -5.42
C ALA A 177 -1.78 -1.96 -6.37
N GLY A 178 -1.61 -1.87 -7.69
CA GLY A 178 -2.46 -2.55 -8.67
C GLY A 178 -2.43 -4.07 -8.56
N SER A 179 -1.31 -4.66 -8.13
CA SER A 179 -1.19 -6.10 -7.91
C SER A 179 -2.11 -6.60 -6.80
N LEU A 180 -2.50 -5.73 -5.85
CA LEU A 180 -3.49 -6.05 -4.83
C LEU A 180 -4.87 -6.30 -5.45
N LEU A 181 -5.27 -5.44 -6.39
CA LEU A 181 -6.52 -5.60 -7.13
C LEU A 181 -6.51 -6.90 -7.93
N SER A 182 -5.40 -7.17 -8.64
CA SER A 182 -5.23 -8.37 -9.47
C SER A 182 -5.35 -9.65 -8.64
N MET A 183 -4.70 -9.73 -7.48
CA MET A 183 -4.71 -10.96 -6.66
C MET A 183 -6.00 -11.18 -5.86
N ALA A 184 -6.91 -10.19 -5.83
CA ALA A 184 -8.19 -10.30 -5.12
C ALA A 184 -9.24 -11.13 -5.86
N GLY A 185 -9.07 -11.36 -7.16
CA GLY A 185 -10.00 -12.12 -7.99
C GLY A 185 -10.21 -13.55 -7.50
N GLN A 186 -11.40 -14.11 -7.81
CA GLN A 186 -11.69 -15.52 -7.59
C GLN A 186 -10.84 -16.40 -8.51
N ASN A 187 -10.87 -16.10 -9.82
CA ASN A 187 -9.91 -16.60 -10.80
C ASN A 187 -9.11 -15.41 -11.32
N ARG A 188 -7.82 -15.59 -11.47
CA ARG A 188 -6.87 -14.52 -11.79
C ARG A 188 -6.18 -14.84 -13.09
N TYR A 189 -6.42 -14.02 -14.08
CA TYR A 189 -5.90 -14.18 -15.43
C TYR A 189 -4.91 -13.09 -15.80
N MET A 190 -4.13 -13.37 -16.82
CA MET A 190 -3.15 -12.44 -17.37
C MET A 190 -3.00 -12.68 -18.87
N THR A 191 -3.06 -11.64 -19.70
CA THR A 191 -2.85 -11.79 -21.14
C THR A 191 -1.39 -12.12 -21.47
N ALA A 192 -1.14 -12.79 -22.60
CA ALA A 192 0.16 -13.35 -22.97
C ALA A 192 1.31 -12.32 -22.95
N SER A 193 1.04 -11.09 -23.38
CA SER A 193 2.05 -10.01 -23.52
C SER A 193 2.07 -9.05 -22.32
N SER A 194 1.26 -9.27 -21.27
CA SER A 194 1.20 -8.38 -20.14
C SER A 194 2.30 -8.66 -19.10
N HIS A 195 2.47 -7.70 -18.19
CA HIS A 195 3.48 -7.75 -17.16
C HIS A 195 2.89 -7.40 -15.78
N LEU A 196 3.36 -8.10 -14.77
CA LEU A 196 3.01 -7.88 -13.36
C LEU A 196 4.25 -7.48 -12.58
N LEU A 197 4.17 -6.41 -11.79
CA LEU A 197 5.25 -5.99 -10.90
C LEU A 197 4.77 -5.94 -9.46
N ILE A 198 5.49 -6.66 -8.60
CA ILE A 198 5.39 -6.51 -7.14
C ILE A 198 6.68 -5.94 -6.59
N HIS A 199 6.57 -5.03 -5.64
CA HIS A 199 7.72 -4.44 -4.96
C HIS A 199 7.36 -3.98 -3.55
N GLN A 200 8.39 -3.61 -2.76
CA GLN A 200 8.18 -3.09 -1.42
C GLN A 200 7.51 -1.71 -1.42
N LEU A 201 6.92 -1.35 -0.27
CA LEU A 201 6.41 -0.02 -0.02
C LEU A 201 7.49 1.05 -0.29
N ARG A 202 7.09 2.12 -0.96
CA ARG A 202 7.87 3.35 -1.11
C ARG A 202 7.14 4.46 -0.38
N THR A 203 7.86 5.20 0.44
CA THR A 203 7.36 6.38 1.14
C THR A 203 8.50 7.38 1.30
N GLY A 204 8.15 8.63 1.49
CA GLY A 204 9.04 9.70 1.88
C GLY A 204 8.39 10.49 3.00
N MET A 205 9.15 10.81 4.05
CA MET A 205 8.64 11.61 5.16
C MET A 205 9.71 12.55 5.65
N PHE A 206 9.28 13.75 5.99
CA PHE A 206 10.06 14.75 6.70
C PHE A 206 9.28 15.17 7.94
N GLY A 207 9.95 15.19 9.10
CA GLY A 207 9.28 15.53 10.35
C GLY A 207 10.20 15.43 11.56
N THR A 208 9.64 15.51 12.75
CA THR A 208 10.32 15.33 14.02
C THR A 208 10.81 13.88 14.19
N TYR A 209 11.70 13.66 15.13
CA TYR A 209 12.22 12.31 15.42
C TYR A 209 11.12 11.29 15.72
N GLU A 210 10.14 11.65 16.57
CA GLU A 210 9.05 10.74 16.94
C GLU A 210 8.12 10.45 15.76
N GLU A 211 7.82 11.45 14.91
CA GLU A 211 7.05 11.24 13.68
C GLU A 211 7.76 10.27 12.72
N LEU A 212 9.08 10.38 12.58
CA LEU A 212 9.86 9.45 11.76
C LEU A 212 9.88 8.02 12.34
N VAL A 213 9.90 7.88 13.68
CA VAL A 213 9.79 6.58 14.35
C VAL A 213 8.40 5.98 14.14
N ASP A 214 7.35 6.77 14.24
CA ASP A 214 5.98 6.32 14.00
C ASP A 214 5.79 5.89 12.55
N GLU A 215 6.28 6.66 11.56
CA GLU A 215 6.21 6.29 10.15
C GLU A 215 6.97 5.00 9.85
N LYS A 216 8.17 4.83 10.41
CA LYS A 216 8.90 3.55 10.30
C LYS A 216 8.07 2.38 10.83
N ASN A 217 7.39 2.55 11.97
CA ASN A 217 6.54 1.51 12.55
C ASN A 217 5.33 1.21 11.67
N ASN A 218 4.68 2.23 11.09
CA ASN A 218 3.61 2.08 10.12
C ASN A 218 4.08 1.32 8.87
N CYS A 219 5.22 1.69 8.32
CA CYS A 219 5.84 0.98 7.18
C CYS A 219 6.08 -0.49 7.49
N HIS A 220 6.56 -0.83 8.69
CA HIS A 220 6.73 -2.22 9.10
C HIS A 220 5.41 -3.00 9.17
N GLN A 221 4.34 -2.39 9.67
CA GLN A 221 3.00 -2.99 9.71
C GLN A 221 2.48 -3.21 8.27
N PHE A 222 2.56 -2.22 7.40
CA PHE A 222 2.13 -2.32 6.01
C PHE A 222 2.92 -3.39 5.25
N MET A 223 4.24 -3.44 5.39
CA MET A 223 5.07 -4.48 4.76
C MET A 223 4.72 -5.88 5.28
N SER A 224 4.46 -6.04 6.58
CA SER A 224 3.99 -7.31 7.15
C SER A 224 2.66 -7.73 6.55
N LYS A 225 1.71 -6.79 6.41
CA LYS A 225 0.41 -7.03 5.78
C LYS A 225 0.57 -7.44 4.32
N LEU A 226 1.37 -6.70 3.52
CA LEU A 226 1.66 -7.01 2.12
C LEU A 226 2.24 -8.41 1.96
N VAL A 227 3.28 -8.76 2.71
CA VAL A 227 3.89 -10.10 2.66
C VAL A 227 2.86 -11.18 2.99
N SER A 228 1.99 -10.94 3.99
CA SER A 228 0.93 -11.88 4.35
C SER A 228 -0.11 -12.04 3.24
N MET A 229 -0.53 -10.94 2.61
CA MET A 229 -1.50 -10.95 1.50
C MET A 229 -0.95 -11.71 0.29
N TYR A 230 0.29 -11.43 -0.15
CA TYR A 230 0.92 -12.20 -1.23
C TYR A 230 1.05 -13.69 -0.88
N HIS A 231 1.45 -14.00 0.37
CA HIS A 231 1.59 -15.38 0.80
C HIS A 231 0.25 -16.14 0.80
N THR A 232 -0.83 -15.50 1.25
CA THR A 232 -2.18 -16.09 1.24
C THR A 232 -2.68 -16.31 -0.18
N ASN A 233 -2.36 -15.40 -1.11
CA ASN A 233 -2.89 -15.45 -2.48
C ASN A 233 -1.98 -16.16 -3.49
N CYS A 234 -0.80 -16.62 -3.11
CA CYS A 234 0.11 -17.32 -4.03
C CYS A 234 -0.14 -18.85 -4.13
N ASN A 235 -1.27 -19.34 -3.62
CA ASN A 235 -1.62 -20.77 -3.66
C ASN A 235 -0.50 -21.71 -3.15
N GLY A 236 0.22 -21.29 -2.12
CA GLY A 236 1.33 -22.05 -1.52
C GLY A 236 2.63 -22.09 -2.34
N LYS A 237 2.70 -21.42 -3.50
CA LYS A 237 3.87 -21.46 -4.39
C LYS A 237 5.04 -20.59 -3.93
N MET A 238 4.82 -19.68 -2.97
CA MET A 238 5.88 -18.85 -2.41
C MET A 238 5.87 -18.86 -0.89
N THR A 239 7.05 -19.01 -0.28
CA THR A 239 7.24 -18.76 1.15
C THR A 239 7.29 -17.25 1.44
N LYS A 240 7.00 -16.86 2.68
CA LYS A 240 7.15 -15.44 3.10
C LYS A 240 8.56 -14.90 2.88
N THR A 241 9.60 -15.74 3.05
CA THR A 241 11.00 -15.37 2.79
C THR A 241 11.23 -15.07 1.31
N LYS A 242 10.71 -15.93 0.40
CA LYS A 242 10.81 -15.74 -1.04
C LYS A 242 10.07 -14.46 -1.49
N ILE A 243 8.88 -14.20 -0.93
CA ILE A 243 8.13 -12.97 -1.20
C ILE A 243 8.91 -11.73 -0.77
N LYS A 244 9.47 -11.74 0.46
CA LYS A 244 10.31 -10.62 0.95
C LYS A 244 11.51 -10.36 0.04
N GLU A 245 12.10 -11.39 -0.55
CA GLU A 245 13.21 -11.24 -1.48
C GLU A 245 12.75 -10.61 -2.80
N TYR A 246 11.66 -11.09 -3.39
CA TYR A 246 11.09 -10.50 -4.60
C TYR A 246 10.70 -9.02 -4.43
N LEU A 247 10.12 -8.67 -3.27
CA LEU A 247 9.70 -7.29 -2.99
C LEU A 247 10.85 -6.28 -2.89
N LYS A 248 12.10 -6.72 -2.74
CA LYS A 248 13.27 -5.81 -2.75
C LYS A 248 13.62 -5.28 -4.14
N HIS A 249 13.07 -5.89 -5.19
CA HIS A 249 13.46 -5.64 -6.57
C HIS A 249 12.28 -5.17 -7.42
N ASP A 250 12.55 -4.28 -8.38
CA ASP A 250 11.57 -3.81 -9.35
C ASP A 250 11.69 -4.63 -10.65
N ILE A 251 11.30 -5.90 -10.60
CA ILE A 251 11.40 -6.82 -11.73
C ILE A 251 9.99 -7.17 -12.22
N PHE A 252 9.73 -6.88 -13.48
CA PHE A 252 8.46 -7.25 -14.13
C PHE A 252 8.41 -8.75 -14.40
N TRP A 253 7.32 -9.38 -14.02
CA TRP A 253 7.03 -10.77 -14.29
C TRP A 253 6.15 -10.88 -15.54
N ASN A 254 6.54 -11.72 -16.46
CA ASN A 254 5.68 -12.16 -17.53
C ASN A 254 4.63 -13.16 -17.01
N THR A 255 3.66 -13.50 -17.86
CA THR A 255 2.54 -14.39 -17.53
C THR A 255 3.01 -15.73 -16.96
N LYS A 256 4.02 -16.37 -17.57
CA LYS A 256 4.58 -17.64 -17.10
C LYS A 256 5.16 -17.53 -15.69
N THR A 257 5.92 -16.48 -15.41
CA THR A 257 6.52 -16.23 -14.09
C THR A 257 5.44 -15.96 -13.03
N ALA A 258 4.41 -15.17 -13.36
CA ALA A 258 3.29 -14.86 -12.47
C ALA A 258 2.49 -16.12 -12.11
N ILE A 259 2.22 -17.02 -13.07
CA ILE A 259 1.57 -18.31 -12.87
C ILE A 259 2.45 -19.24 -12.03
N THR A 260 3.74 -19.34 -12.33
CA THR A 260 4.69 -20.17 -11.59
C THR A 260 4.76 -19.78 -10.11
N ASN A 261 4.72 -18.49 -9.81
CA ASN A 261 4.74 -17.95 -8.45
C ASN A 261 3.33 -17.84 -7.81
N GLY A 262 2.27 -18.15 -8.53
CA GLY A 262 0.91 -18.31 -8.01
C GLY A 262 0.14 -17.03 -7.77
N LEU A 263 0.56 -15.90 -8.33
CA LEU A 263 -0.23 -14.65 -8.29
C LEU A 263 -1.24 -14.58 -9.42
N VAL A 264 -1.09 -15.42 -10.44
CA VAL A 264 -2.00 -15.62 -11.57
C VAL A 264 -2.31 -17.10 -11.68
N ASP A 265 -3.53 -17.46 -12.05
CA ASP A 265 -3.96 -18.84 -12.15
C ASP A 265 -3.77 -19.39 -13.56
N ALA A 266 -4.08 -18.59 -14.60
CA ALA A 266 -3.97 -19.01 -16.00
C ALA A 266 -3.75 -17.81 -16.94
N GLU A 267 -3.31 -18.11 -18.17
CA GLU A 267 -3.28 -17.14 -19.27
C GLU A 267 -4.69 -16.87 -19.77
N TRP A 268 -4.99 -15.59 -20.03
CA TRP A 268 -6.28 -15.17 -20.59
C TRP A 268 -6.27 -15.35 -22.11
N SER A 269 -7.12 -16.22 -22.63
CA SER A 269 -7.25 -16.50 -24.08
C SER A 269 -8.25 -15.63 -24.80
N GLY A 270 -8.96 -14.75 -24.08
CA GLY A 270 -10.02 -13.92 -24.66
C GLY A 270 -11.34 -14.68 -24.94
N ALA A 271 -11.41 -15.97 -24.68
CA ALA A 271 -12.63 -16.73 -24.79
C ALA A 271 -13.57 -16.35 -23.64
N ILE A 272 -14.49 -15.44 -23.91
CA ILE A 272 -15.67 -15.27 -23.07
C ILE A 272 -16.53 -16.51 -23.33
N GLU A 273 -16.71 -17.35 -22.33
CA GLU A 273 -17.77 -18.37 -22.39
C GLU A 273 -19.10 -17.62 -22.51
N VAL A 274 -19.66 -17.63 -23.70
CA VAL A 274 -20.94 -16.99 -24.08
C VAL A 274 -22.09 -17.74 -23.41
#